data_9bc0aa5241612a848589b21e78c5ab73
#
_entry.id   9bc0aa5241612a848589b21e78c5ab73
#
_cell.length_a   1.000
_cell.length_b   1.000
_cell.length_c   1.000
_cell.angle_alpha   90.00
_cell.angle_beta   90.00
_cell.angle_gamma   90.00
#
_symmetry.space_group_name_H-M   'P 1'
#
loop_
_entity.id
_entity.type
_entity.pdbx_description
1 polymer ?
#
loop_
_entity_poly.entity_id
_entity_poly.type
_entity_poly.pdbx_seq_one_letter_code
_entity_poly.pdbx_strand_id
1 'polypeptide(L)'
;TEARMHKISAEILKDLEKNTVEFQPNFDDSLEEPVVLPAIIPNLLMNGAEGIAVGMATKIPPHNLGELLSGLNALLDNPEITIEEIYTNHIKGPDFPTGGFIFGIDGIKSAYSTGRGRVIIRAKTIIEELPSGKEVIIVNEIPFQVNKSNLVEKIAHLVRDKKVEGI
;
A
#
# COMPACT_ATOMS: atom_id res chain seq x y z
N THR A 1 19.34 3.60 -19.72
CA THR A 1 18.43 4.03 -18.64
C THR A 1 19.26 4.42 -17.42
N GLU A 2 19.08 5.63 -16.93
CA GLU A 2 19.75 6.11 -15.71
C GLU A 2 18.82 5.85 -14.51
N ALA A 3 19.35 5.23 -13.46
CA ALA A 3 18.68 5.09 -12.20
C ALA A 3 19.45 5.85 -11.12
N ARG A 4 18.75 6.58 -10.26
CA ARG A 4 19.32 7.31 -9.14
C ARG A 4 18.52 7.03 -7.88
N MET A 5 19.22 6.85 -6.77
CA MET A 5 18.58 6.69 -5.47
C MET A 5 17.89 7.98 -5.03
N HIS A 6 16.68 7.86 -4.50
CA HIS A 6 16.01 8.95 -3.82
C HIS A 6 16.73 9.25 -2.48
N LYS A 7 16.67 10.50 -2.01
CA LYS A 7 17.36 10.92 -0.76
C LYS A 7 17.03 10.05 0.45
N ILE A 8 15.79 9.61 0.60
CA ILE A 8 15.37 8.74 1.71
C ILE A 8 16.05 7.36 1.68
N SER A 9 16.51 6.90 0.52
CA SER A 9 17.23 5.62 0.40
C SER A 9 18.55 5.65 1.16
N ALA A 10 19.17 6.81 1.32
CA ALA A 10 20.39 6.96 2.10
C ALA A 10 20.16 6.64 3.59
N GLU A 11 18.97 6.95 4.13
CA GLU A 11 18.61 6.62 5.52
C GLU A 11 18.41 5.11 5.70
N ILE A 12 17.86 4.41 4.69
CA ILE A 12 17.69 2.95 4.73
C ILE A 12 19.05 2.23 4.70
N LEU A 13 20.04 2.81 4.01
CA LEU A 13 21.37 2.23 3.83
C LEU A 13 22.39 2.66 4.91
N LYS A 14 22.02 3.57 5.80
CA LYS A 14 22.93 4.21 6.76
C LYS A 14 23.65 3.23 7.68
N ASP A 15 23.04 2.13 8.03
CA ASP A 15 23.55 1.17 9.00
C ASP A 15 24.18 -0.08 8.36
N LEU A 16 24.42 -0.08 7.02
CA LEU A 16 25.03 -1.20 6.32
C LEU A 16 26.41 -1.61 6.89
N GLU A 17 27.22 -0.62 7.30
CA GLU A 17 28.56 -0.87 7.83
C GLU A 17 28.59 -1.30 9.31
N LYS A 18 27.42 -1.33 9.97
CA LYS A 18 27.33 -1.63 11.42
C LYS A 18 27.24 -3.11 11.76
N ASN A 19 27.32 -4.00 10.77
CA ASN A 19 27.24 -5.44 10.94
C ASN A 19 26.01 -5.92 11.74
N THR A 20 24.84 -5.36 11.40
CA THR A 20 23.57 -5.66 12.07
C THR A 20 22.73 -6.70 11.33
N VAL A 21 23.14 -7.10 10.13
CA VAL A 21 22.50 -8.10 9.26
C VAL A 21 23.53 -9.02 8.66
N GLU A 22 23.11 -10.19 8.21
CA GLU A 22 23.96 -11.14 7.50
C GLU A 22 24.25 -10.66 6.09
N PHE A 23 25.45 -10.98 5.58
CA PHE A 23 25.90 -10.70 4.22
C PHE A 23 26.11 -12.01 3.47
N GLN A 24 25.92 -11.97 2.17
CA GLN A 24 26.16 -13.06 1.24
C GLN A 24 26.93 -12.54 0.00
N PRO A 25 27.67 -13.41 -0.71
CA PRO A 25 28.25 -13.03 -1.99
C PRO A 25 27.18 -12.57 -2.99
N ASN A 26 27.51 -11.56 -3.79
CA ASN A 26 26.68 -11.15 -4.92
C ASN A 26 26.72 -12.19 -6.06
N PHE A 27 26.02 -11.94 -7.17
CA PHE A 27 25.85 -12.90 -8.27
C PHE A 27 27.18 -13.42 -8.86
N ASP A 28 28.24 -12.62 -8.90
CA ASP A 28 29.54 -12.96 -9.49
C ASP A 28 30.65 -13.16 -8.44
N ASP A 29 30.30 -13.26 -7.17
CA ASP A 29 31.21 -13.41 -6.02
C ASP A 29 32.28 -12.30 -5.92
N SER A 30 32.08 -11.17 -6.59
CA SER A 30 33.03 -10.06 -6.59
C SER A 30 32.90 -9.16 -5.37
N LEU A 31 31.69 -9.08 -4.78
CA LEU A 31 31.33 -8.24 -3.64
C LEU A 31 30.38 -9.01 -2.71
N GLU A 32 30.16 -8.46 -1.52
CA GLU A 32 29.15 -8.93 -0.59
C GLU A 32 27.94 -7.99 -0.57
N GLU A 33 26.76 -8.56 -0.45
CA GLU A 33 25.50 -7.84 -0.32
C GLU A 33 24.74 -8.29 0.93
N PRO A 34 23.97 -7.40 1.57
CA PRO A 34 23.17 -7.77 2.74
C PRO A 34 22.02 -8.70 2.31
N VAL A 35 21.78 -9.76 3.08
CA VAL A 35 20.62 -10.67 2.88
C VAL A 35 19.30 -9.90 3.03
N VAL A 36 19.24 -8.95 3.96
CA VAL A 36 18.15 -7.99 4.16
C VAL A 36 18.73 -6.62 4.47
N LEU A 37 18.07 -5.54 4.04
CA LEU A 37 18.53 -4.19 4.36
C LEU A 37 18.31 -3.88 5.85
N PRO A 38 19.29 -3.30 6.55
CA PRO A 38 19.17 -2.88 7.96
C PRO A 38 18.36 -1.57 8.06
N ALA A 39 17.09 -1.62 7.63
CA ALA A 39 16.22 -0.45 7.57
C ALA A 39 15.85 0.05 8.97
N ILE A 40 16.04 1.34 9.23
CA ILE A 40 15.67 2.00 10.48
C ILE A 40 14.18 2.38 10.57
N ILE A 41 13.45 2.22 9.50
CA ILE A 41 12.01 2.47 9.40
C ILE A 41 11.29 1.16 9.06
N PRO A 42 10.02 0.98 9.45
CA PRO A 42 9.24 -0.23 9.16
C PRO A 42 8.85 -0.30 7.67
N ASN A 43 9.86 -0.43 6.80
CA ASN A 43 9.73 -0.27 5.35
C ASN A 43 8.75 -1.25 4.71
N LEU A 44 8.70 -2.50 5.18
CA LEU A 44 7.78 -3.52 4.66
C LEU A 44 6.31 -3.09 4.79
N LEU A 45 5.92 -2.58 5.94
CA LEU A 45 4.54 -2.13 6.17
C LEU A 45 4.30 -0.73 5.61
N MET A 46 5.30 0.15 5.65
CA MET A 46 5.18 1.51 5.14
C MET A 46 4.94 1.54 3.62
N ASN A 47 5.73 0.80 2.86
CA ASN A 47 5.64 0.77 1.40
C ASN A 47 4.79 -0.39 0.86
N GLY A 48 4.53 -1.40 1.70
CA GLY A 48 3.92 -2.63 1.24
C GLY A 48 4.88 -3.50 0.42
N ALA A 49 4.40 -4.67 0.03
CA ALA A 49 5.12 -5.57 -0.85
C ALA A 49 4.14 -6.39 -1.69
N GLU A 50 4.48 -6.61 -2.95
CA GLU A 50 3.73 -7.48 -3.86
C GLU A 50 4.70 -8.42 -4.56
N GLY A 51 4.37 -9.71 -4.54
CA GLY A 51 5.20 -10.71 -5.18
C GLY A 51 4.42 -11.98 -5.50
N ILE A 52 4.79 -12.60 -6.62
CA ILE A 52 4.20 -13.84 -7.10
C ILE A 52 5.31 -14.89 -7.14
N ALA A 53 5.13 -15.97 -6.39
CA ALA A 53 6.01 -17.12 -6.39
C ALA A 53 5.26 -18.39 -6.82
N VAL A 54 5.97 -19.48 -7.06
CA VAL A 54 5.34 -20.76 -7.36
C VAL A 54 4.63 -21.26 -6.10
N GLY A 55 3.33 -21.45 -6.19
CA GLY A 55 2.49 -21.95 -5.11
C GLY A 55 2.06 -20.93 -4.06
N MET A 56 2.56 -19.69 -4.10
CA MET A 56 2.14 -18.63 -3.17
C MET A 56 2.29 -17.23 -3.77
N ALA A 57 1.54 -16.28 -3.23
CA ALA A 57 1.67 -14.87 -3.55
C ALA A 57 1.53 -14.04 -2.28
N THR A 58 2.16 -12.88 -2.25
CA THR A 58 1.97 -11.88 -1.20
C THR A 58 1.47 -10.57 -1.77
N LYS A 59 0.63 -9.88 -1.03
CA LYS A 59 0.15 -8.53 -1.36
C LYS A 59 -0.10 -7.75 -0.08
N ILE A 60 0.96 -7.15 0.43
CA ILE A 60 0.92 -6.31 1.63
C ILE A 60 0.68 -4.86 1.16
N PRO A 61 -0.41 -4.21 1.58
CA PRO A 61 -0.66 -2.82 1.23
C PRO A 61 0.26 -1.87 2.00
N PRO A 62 0.50 -0.64 1.50
CA PRO A 62 1.21 0.39 2.23
C PRO A 62 0.36 0.92 3.40
N HIS A 63 1.05 1.49 4.41
CA HIS A 63 0.44 2.05 5.62
C HIS A 63 1.02 3.42 5.95
N ASN A 64 0.30 4.19 6.74
CA ASN A 64 0.73 5.48 7.23
C ASN A 64 1.87 5.32 8.24
N LEU A 65 2.99 6.04 8.04
CA LEU A 65 4.16 5.95 8.90
C LEU A 65 3.85 6.38 10.34
N GLY A 66 3.04 7.41 10.55
CA GLY A 66 2.65 7.87 11.88
C GLY A 66 1.86 6.82 12.64
N GLU A 67 0.92 6.13 11.98
CA GLU A 67 0.17 5.03 12.56
C GLU A 67 1.07 3.84 12.88
N LEU A 68 2.00 3.49 12.00
CA LEU A 68 2.98 2.42 12.23
C LEU A 68 3.86 2.72 13.45
N LEU A 69 4.36 3.96 13.57
CA LEU A 69 5.15 4.36 14.73
C LEU A 69 4.34 4.36 16.02
N SER A 70 3.05 4.74 15.96
CA SER A 70 2.14 4.63 17.09
C SER A 70 1.97 3.18 17.55
N GLY A 71 1.78 2.25 16.61
CA GLY A 71 1.68 0.82 16.89
C GLY A 71 2.98 0.23 17.46
N LEU A 72 4.14 0.63 16.92
CA LEU A 72 5.43 0.20 17.41
C LEU A 72 5.69 0.70 18.84
N ASN A 73 5.38 1.95 19.15
CA ASN A 73 5.51 2.47 20.51
C ASN A 73 4.59 1.72 21.48
N ALA A 74 3.34 1.47 21.09
CA ALA A 74 2.41 0.69 21.92
C ALA A 74 2.91 -0.73 22.19
N LEU A 75 3.55 -1.38 21.21
CA LEU A 75 4.16 -2.70 21.38
C LEU A 75 5.39 -2.66 22.29
N LEU A 76 6.20 -1.60 22.23
CA LEU A 76 7.34 -1.40 23.13
C LEU A 76 6.90 -1.15 24.59
N ASP A 77 5.84 -0.39 24.77
CA ASP A 77 5.28 -0.10 26.11
C ASP A 77 4.55 -1.32 26.70
N ASN A 78 3.91 -2.13 25.86
CA ASN A 78 3.21 -3.35 26.26
C ASN A 78 3.47 -4.47 25.24
N PRO A 79 4.49 -5.33 25.46
CA PRO A 79 4.80 -6.45 24.57
C PRO A 79 3.66 -7.51 24.42
N GLU A 80 2.73 -7.53 25.35
CA GLU A 80 1.57 -8.44 25.35
C GLU A 80 0.33 -7.82 24.63
N ILE A 81 0.47 -6.64 24.03
CA ILE A 81 -0.63 -6.00 23.29
C ILE A 81 -1.14 -6.91 22.18
N THR A 82 -2.46 -7.06 22.09
CA THR A 82 -3.08 -7.91 21.08
C THR A 82 -3.08 -7.24 19.70
N ILE A 83 -3.11 -8.08 18.64
CA ILE A 83 -3.26 -7.57 17.27
C ILE A 83 -4.53 -6.74 17.13
N GLU A 84 -5.60 -7.13 17.81
CA GLU A 84 -6.88 -6.39 17.80
C GLU A 84 -6.75 -5.00 18.40
N GLU A 85 -6.05 -4.85 19.49
CA GLU A 85 -5.78 -3.54 20.11
C GLU A 85 -4.93 -2.67 19.20
N ILE A 86 -3.91 -3.25 18.51
CA ILE A 86 -3.06 -2.53 17.57
C ILE A 86 -3.88 -1.98 16.41
N TYR A 87 -4.68 -2.79 15.73
CA TYR A 87 -5.42 -2.29 14.56
C TYR A 87 -6.63 -1.43 14.94
N THR A 88 -7.13 -1.53 16.15
CA THR A 88 -8.25 -0.68 16.61
C THR A 88 -7.78 0.71 17.00
N ASN A 89 -6.62 0.81 17.69
CA ASN A 89 -6.19 2.04 18.34
C ASN A 89 -5.06 2.77 17.59
N HIS A 90 -4.23 2.04 16.85
CA HIS A 90 -2.99 2.56 16.28
C HIS A 90 -2.93 2.48 14.75
N ILE A 91 -3.09 1.30 14.16
CA ILE A 91 -2.97 1.08 12.70
C ILE A 91 -4.36 0.74 12.13
N LYS A 92 -5.13 1.77 11.81
CA LYS A 92 -6.56 1.61 11.45
C LYS A 92 -6.79 0.91 10.11
N GLY A 93 -5.78 0.86 9.25
CA GLY A 93 -5.87 0.21 7.95
C GLY A 93 -4.78 0.65 6.98
N PRO A 94 -4.79 0.10 5.77
CA PRO A 94 -3.92 0.56 4.69
C PRO A 94 -4.10 2.04 4.39
N ASP A 95 -3.00 2.71 4.02
CA ASP A 95 -2.98 4.10 3.55
C ASP A 95 -2.33 4.16 2.17
N PHE A 96 -3.11 4.57 1.16
CA PHE A 96 -2.68 4.51 -0.22
C PHE A 96 -2.21 5.87 -0.74
N PRO A 97 -1.06 5.96 -1.45
CA PRO A 97 -0.52 7.24 -1.92
C PRO A 97 -1.40 7.94 -2.96
N THR A 98 -2.31 7.22 -3.61
CA THR A 98 -3.26 7.77 -4.58
C THR A 98 -4.58 8.20 -3.98
N GLY A 99 -4.74 8.08 -2.65
CA GLY A 99 -5.98 8.41 -1.94
C GLY A 99 -7.10 7.40 -2.20
N GLY A 100 -8.33 7.90 -2.27
CA GLY A 100 -9.53 7.08 -2.27
C GLY A 100 -10.00 6.78 -0.84
N PHE A 101 -10.93 5.87 -0.70
CA PHE A 101 -11.36 5.39 0.62
C PHE A 101 -11.64 3.89 0.63
N ILE A 102 -11.40 3.28 1.78
CA ILE A 102 -11.68 1.87 2.00
C ILE A 102 -13.13 1.73 2.41
N PHE A 103 -13.84 0.82 1.74
CA PHE A 103 -15.24 0.55 2.01
C PHE A 103 -15.40 -0.73 2.84
N GLY A 104 -15.77 -0.53 4.10
CA GLY A 104 -15.93 -1.59 5.09
C GLY A 104 -14.64 -1.92 5.86
N ILE A 105 -14.79 -2.39 7.10
CA ILE A 105 -13.67 -2.69 8.02
C ILE A 105 -13.38 -4.21 8.10
N ASP A 106 -14.33 -5.06 7.75
CA ASP A 106 -14.22 -6.50 7.97
C ASP A 106 -13.06 -7.14 7.18
N GLY A 107 -12.79 -6.61 5.96
CA GLY A 107 -11.67 -7.04 5.17
C GLY A 107 -10.31 -6.71 5.81
N ILE A 108 -10.21 -5.55 6.46
CA ILE A 108 -9.01 -5.12 7.19
C ILE A 108 -8.80 -6.01 8.41
N LYS A 109 -9.84 -6.19 9.23
CA LYS A 109 -9.81 -7.06 10.41
C LYS A 109 -9.35 -8.48 10.05
N SER A 110 -9.97 -9.05 9.01
CA SER A 110 -9.61 -10.37 8.52
C SER A 110 -8.15 -10.44 8.05
N ALA A 111 -7.69 -9.44 7.27
CA ALA A 111 -6.32 -9.39 6.79
C ALA A 111 -5.31 -9.35 7.93
N TYR A 112 -5.53 -8.52 8.94
CA TYR A 112 -4.61 -8.37 10.06
C TYR A 112 -4.61 -9.55 11.03
N SER A 113 -5.78 -10.16 11.25
CA SER A 113 -5.89 -11.29 12.18
C SER A 113 -5.46 -12.63 11.58
N THR A 114 -5.69 -12.83 10.27
CA THR A 114 -5.48 -14.14 9.62
C THR A 114 -4.44 -14.14 8.51
N GLY A 115 -3.94 -12.97 8.12
CA GLY A 115 -3.11 -12.78 6.93
C GLY A 115 -3.88 -12.82 5.61
N ARG A 116 -5.22 -12.93 5.64
CA ARG A 116 -6.07 -12.96 4.45
C ARG A 116 -7.30 -12.09 4.63
N GLY A 117 -7.49 -11.12 3.74
CA GLY A 117 -8.65 -10.23 3.77
C GLY A 117 -8.88 -9.58 2.42
N ARG A 118 -10.13 -9.18 2.16
CA ARG A 118 -10.52 -8.46 0.95
C ARG A 118 -10.77 -6.99 1.30
N VAL A 119 -9.84 -6.13 0.96
CA VAL A 119 -9.97 -4.67 1.13
C VAL A 119 -10.57 -4.08 -0.14
N ILE A 120 -11.72 -3.43 -0.02
CA ILE A 120 -12.41 -2.77 -1.14
C ILE A 120 -12.06 -1.30 -1.12
N ILE A 121 -11.40 -0.82 -2.18
CA ILE A 121 -11.03 0.59 -2.34
C ILE A 121 -11.98 1.23 -3.35
N ARG A 122 -12.48 2.41 -3.04
CA ARG A 122 -13.31 3.22 -3.94
C ARG A 122 -12.64 4.55 -4.26
N ALA A 123 -12.89 5.02 -5.47
CA ALA A 123 -12.50 6.34 -5.91
C ALA A 123 -13.22 7.43 -5.11
N LYS A 124 -12.60 8.59 -4.97
CA LYS A 124 -13.27 9.80 -4.48
C LYS A 124 -13.83 10.56 -5.66
N THR A 125 -15.15 10.70 -5.67
CA THR A 125 -15.88 11.33 -6.76
C THR A 125 -16.77 12.46 -6.25
N ILE A 126 -16.97 13.46 -7.11
CA ILE A 126 -17.96 14.52 -6.92
C ILE A 126 -18.82 14.62 -8.17
N ILE A 127 -20.05 15.07 -8.03
CA ILE A 127 -20.95 15.37 -9.15
C ILE A 127 -21.05 16.89 -9.24
N GLU A 128 -20.81 17.43 -10.42
CA GLU A 128 -20.94 18.85 -10.71
C GLU A 128 -21.89 19.07 -11.89
N GLU A 129 -22.67 20.12 -11.82
CA GLU A 129 -23.52 20.57 -12.92
C GLU A 129 -22.77 21.60 -13.78
N LEU A 130 -22.67 21.35 -15.08
CA LEU A 130 -22.11 22.27 -16.03
C LEU A 130 -23.08 23.41 -16.35
N PRO A 131 -22.61 24.58 -16.81
CA PRO A 131 -23.46 25.68 -17.27
C PRO A 131 -24.48 25.29 -18.35
N SER A 132 -24.25 24.19 -19.04
CA SER A 132 -25.15 23.59 -20.04
C SER A 132 -26.32 22.79 -19.45
N GLY A 133 -26.42 22.65 -18.12
CA GLY A 133 -27.39 21.81 -17.42
C GLY A 133 -27.09 20.32 -17.46
N LYS A 134 -25.88 19.92 -17.92
CA LYS A 134 -25.43 18.53 -17.86
C LYS A 134 -24.65 18.26 -16.59
N GLU A 135 -24.89 17.13 -15.95
CA GLU A 135 -24.10 16.64 -14.83
C GLU A 135 -22.83 15.93 -15.32
N VAL A 136 -21.75 16.09 -14.57
CA VAL A 136 -20.49 15.38 -14.81
C VAL A 136 -20.02 14.73 -13.51
N ILE A 137 -19.43 13.56 -13.64
CA ILE A 137 -18.79 12.85 -12.52
C ILE A 137 -17.29 13.15 -12.60
N ILE A 138 -16.79 13.90 -11.61
CA ILE A 138 -15.35 14.19 -11.50
C ILE A 138 -14.74 13.20 -10.52
N VAL A 139 -13.73 12.46 -10.97
CA VAL A 139 -12.98 11.50 -10.17
C VAL A 139 -11.68 12.16 -9.74
N ASN A 140 -11.61 12.60 -8.47
CA ASN A 140 -10.45 13.30 -7.91
C ASN A 140 -9.34 12.36 -7.49
N GLU A 141 -9.70 11.17 -6.98
CA GLU A 141 -8.77 10.15 -6.52
C GLU A 141 -9.17 8.80 -7.10
N ILE A 142 -8.19 8.06 -7.63
CA ILE A 142 -8.38 6.72 -8.21
C ILE A 142 -7.81 5.69 -7.24
N PRO A 143 -8.42 4.51 -7.08
CA PRO A 143 -7.86 3.45 -6.25
C PRO A 143 -6.41 3.09 -6.64
N PHE A 144 -5.62 2.76 -5.63
CA PHE A 144 -4.21 2.39 -5.80
C PHE A 144 -4.02 1.29 -6.84
N GLN A 145 -3.01 1.43 -7.70
CA GLN A 145 -2.68 0.53 -8.81
C GLN A 145 -3.74 0.41 -9.92
N VAL A 146 -4.78 1.23 -9.91
CA VAL A 146 -5.75 1.29 -11.02
C VAL A 146 -5.21 2.18 -12.14
N ASN A 147 -5.09 1.62 -13.35
CA ASN A 147 -4.71 2.39 -14.53
C ASN A 147 -5.90 3.22 -15.02
N LYS A 148 -5.71 4.54 -15.15
CA LYS A 148 -6.75 5.49 -15.55
C LYS A 148 -7.33 5.16 -16.93
N SER A 149 -6.50 4.87 -17.92
CA SER A 149 -6.94 4.58 -19.29
C SER A 149 -7.81 3.32 -19.34
N ASN A 150 -7.37 2.26 -18.68
CA ASN A 150 -8.13 1.01 -18.59
C ASN A 150 -9.46 1.20 -17.85
N LEU A 151 -9.51 2.07 -16.83
CA LEU A 151 -10.74 2.38 -16.12
C LEU A 151 -11.74 3.09 -17.04
N VAL A 152 -11.29 4.12 -17.78
CA VAL A 152 -12.14 4.85 -18.74
C VAL A 152 -12.65 3.94 -19.84
N GLU A 153 -11.79 3.10 -20.42
CA GLU A 153 -12.15 2.11 -21.41
C GLU A 153 -13.21 1.13 -20.90
N LYS A 154 -13.02 0.62 -19.67
CA LYS A 154 -13.97 -0.27 -19.01
C LYS A 154 -15.34 0.38 -18.83
N ILE A 155 -15.40 1.66 -18.43
CA ILE A 155 -16.65 2.42 -18.29
C ILE A 155 -17.32 2.51 -19.66
N ALA A 156 -16.60 2.90 -20.72
CA ALA A 156 -17.13 2.98 -22.07
C ALA A 156 -17.69 1.64 -22.58
N HIS A 157 -17.01 0.52 -22.27
CA HIS A 157 -17.51 -0.82 -22.58
C HIS A 157 -18.82 -1.14 -21.83
N LEU A 158 -18.91 -0.82 -20.54
CA LEU A 158 -20.12 -1.06 -19.75
C LEU A 158 -21.32 -0.26 -20.27
N VAL A 159 -21.10 0.97 -20.71
CA VAL A 159 -22.14 1.80 -21.32
C VAL A 159 -22.59 1.21 -22.67
N ARG A 160 -21.63 0.85 -23.53
CA ARG A 160 -21.92 0.22 -24.83
C ARG A 160 -22.68 -1.10 -24.68
N ASP A 161 -22.34 -1.91 -23.69
CA ASP A 161 -22.99 -3.18 -23.36
C ASP A 161 -24.33 -2.98 -22.65
N LYS A 162 -24.79 -1.75 -22.45
CA LYS A 162 -26.03 -1.39 -21.71
C LYS A 162 -26.08 -1.94 -20.28
N LYS A 163 -24.91 -2.11 -19.63
CA LYS A 163 -24.80 -2.52 -18.23
C LYS A 163 -24.85 -1.31 -17.28
N VAL A 164 -24.55 -0.12 -17.78
CA VAL A 164 -24.65 1.17 -17.10
C VAL A 164 -25.38 2.12 -18.05
N GLU A 165 -26.38 2.81 -17.51
CA GLU A 165 -27.19 3.81 -18.24
C GLU A 165 -26.96 5.18 -17.60
N GLY A 166 -27.20 6.25 -18.37
CA GLY A 166 -27.10 7.64 -17.90
C GLY A 166 -25.73 8.29 -18.04
N ILE A 167 -24.79 7.63 -18.68
CA ILE A 167 -23.45 8.17 -19.00
C ILE A 167 -23.27 8.22 -20.52
#